data_b63b57d9282f9df22b88d343f43e74ee
#
_entry.id   b63b57d9282f9df22b88d343f43e74ee
#
_cell.length_a   1.000
_cell.length_b   1.000
_cell.length_c   1.000
_cell.angle_alpha   90.00
_cell.angle_beta   90.00
_cell.angle_gamma   90.00
#
_symmetry.space_group_name_H-M   'P 1'
#
loop_
_entity.id
_entity.type
_entity.pdbx_description
1 polymer ?
#
loop_
_entity_poly.entity_id
_entity_poly.type
_entity_poly.pdbx_seq_one_letter_code
_entity_poly.pdbx_strand_id
1 'polypeptide(L)'
;MIKFDDTAKLMNNLLTAGGFLSSGDNVMTISWGMAGVLWRKKVFLAVVRKSRYTHSFIEQNKTFTVSVPYDGDMKSALGVCGSVSAKSGIDKWEKAGIEKQKAKSVDGYVVKGCKGYLECRVITRLDMGACDLKEIGTFYADGDMHDFYFAEIIDEYYD
;
A
#
# COMPACT_ATOMS: atom_id res chain seq x y z
N MET A 1 12.16 1.96 17.80
CA MET A 1 12.69 0.66 17.29
C MET A 1 11.51 -0.27 17.13
N ILE A 2 11.17 -0.71 15.89
CA ILE A 2 10.09 -1.69 15.68
C ILE A 2 10.47 -2.95 16.44
N LYS A 3 9.56 -3.43 17.25
CA LYS A 3 9.66 -4.80 17.74
C LYS A 3 9.30 -5.73 16.59
N PHE A 4 10.01 -6.81 16.44
CA PHE A 4 9.74 -7.83 15.40
C PHE A 4 8.27 -8.31 15.44
N ASP A 5 7.71 -8.41 16.64
CA ASP A 5 6.31 -8.81 16.87
C ASP A 5 5.30 -7.83 16.23
N ASP A 6 5.57 -6.53 16.27
CA ASP A 6 4.69 -5.51 15.67
C ASP A 6 4.69 -5.61 14.14
N THR A 7 5.88 -5.80 13.53
CA THR A 7 6.00 -6.01 12.09
C THR A 7 5.29 -7.30 11.65
N ALA A 8 5.47 -8.38 12.37
CA ALA A 8 4.81 -9.66 12.09
C ALA A 8 3.28 -9.53 12.19
N LYS A 9 2.78 -8.84 13.20
CA LYS A 9 1.36 -8.57 13.40
C LYS A 9 0.79 -7.71 12.26
N LEU A 10 1.49 -6.65 11.87
CA LEU A 10 1.11 -5.80 10.74
C LEU A 10 1.03 -6.63 9.45
N MET A 11 2.05 -7.41 9.15
CA MET A 11 2.09 -8.24 7.95
C MET A 11 1.00 -9.30 7.94
N ASN A 12 0.70 -9.92 9.08
CA ASN A 12 -0.38 -10.90 9.18
C ASN A 12 -1.75 -10.24 8.88
N ASN A 13 -2.02 -9.06 9.42
CA ASN A 13 -3.26 -8.33 9.13
C ASN A 13 -3.35 -7.89 7.67
N LEU A 14 -2.24 -7.43 7.08
CA LEU A 14 -2.18 -7.07 5.67
C LEU A 14 -2.52 -8.27 4.76
N LEU A 15 -2.00 -9.46 5.07
CA LEU A 15 -2.25 -10.68 4.32
C LEU A 15 -3.69 -11.18 4.45
N THR A 16 -4.29 -11.05 5.63
CA THR A 16 -5.62 -11.65 5.93
C THR A 16 -6.78 -10.71 5.65
N ALA A 17 -6.63 -9.43 5.94
CA ALA A 17 -7.71 -8.44 5.83
C ALA A 17 -7.41 -7.31 4.84
N GLY A 18 -6.15 -7.12 4.45
CA GLY A 18 -5.70 -5.99 3.65
C GLY A 18 -5.39 -4.76 4.49
N GLY A 19 -4.89 -3.73 3.82
CA GLY A 19 -4.64 -2.41 4.35
C GLY A 19 -4.92 -1.35 3.31
N PHE A 20 -4.76 -0.08 3.70
CA PHE A 20 -4.86 1.05 2.81
C PHE A 20 -3.46 1.48 2.36
N LEU A 21 -3.28 1.68 1.08
CA LEU A 21 -2.11 2.34 0.52
C LEU A 21 -2.54 3.69 -0.05
N SER A 22 -1.92 4.76 0.42
CA SER A 22 -2.19 6.12 -0.05
C SER A 22 -0.95 6.74 -0.70
N SER A 23 -1.14 7.48 -1.78
CA SER A 23 -0.12 8.33 -2.38
C SER A 23 -0.79 9.59 -2.93
N GLY A 24 -0.22 10.76 -2.64
CA GLY A 24 -0.93 12.02 -2.91
C GLY A 24 -2.29 12.03 -2.24
N ASP A 25 -3.31 12.40 -2.99
CA ASP A 25 -4.71 12.44 -2.52
C ASP A 25 -5.50 11.16 -2.75
N ASN A 26 -4.89 10.11 -3.29
CA ASN A 26 -5.61 8.89 -3.59
C ASN A 26 -5.30 7.77 -2.61
N VAL A 27 -6.27 6.87 -2.41
CA VAL A 27 -6.17 5.70 -1.55
C VAL A 27 -6.68 4.46 -2.27
N MET A 28 -6.03 3.32 -2.02
CA MET A 28 -6.43 2.01 -2.53
C MET A 28 -6.28 0.95 -1.45
N THR A 29 -6.91 -0.19 -1.65
CA THR A 29 -6.65 -1.36 -0.82
C THR A 29 -5.43 -2.10 -1.34
N ILE A 30 -4.56 -2.49 -0.43
CA ILE A 30 -3.40 -3.36 -0.68
C ILE A 30 -3.47 -4.57 0.25
N SER A 31 -3.12 -5.74 -0.29
CA SER A 31 -2.93 -6.98 0.48
C SER A 31 -1.66 -7.73 0.07
N TRP A 32 -1.00 -7.30 -0.99
CA TRP A 32 0.22 -7.91 -1.50
C TRP A 32 1.42 -7.03 -1.19
N GLY A 33 2.29 -7.55 -0.38
CA GLY A 33 3.51 -6.86 0.03
C GLY A 33 4.31 -7.69 1.01
N MET A 34 5.47 -7.20 1.32
CA MET A 34 6.34 -7.80 2.32
C MET A 34 7.25 -6.75 2.95
N ALA A 35 7.68 -7.00 4.18
CA ALA A 35 8.66 -6.18 4.86
C ALA A 35 10.00 -6.93 4.98
N GLY A 36 11.10 -6.21 4.89
CA GLY A 36 12.42 -6.81 4.97
C GLY A 36 13.53 -5.77 5.06
N VAL A 37 14.74 -6.20 4.73
CA VAL A 37 15.94 -5.36 4.74
C VAL A 37 16.60 -5.39 3.38
N LEU A 38 16.88 -4.22 2.82
CA LEU A 38 17.65 -4.04 1.60
C LEU A 38 18.67 -2.90 1.82
N TRP A 39 19.96 -3.12 1.50
CA TRP A 39 21.03 -2.13 1.72
C TRP A 39 21.09 -1.54 3.14
N ARG A 40 20.89 -2.40 4.14
CA ARG A 40 20.81 -2.02 5.57
C ARG A 40 19.66 -1.06 5.90
N LYS A 41 18.68 -0.91 5.01
CA LYS A 41 17.47 -0.13 5.21
C LYS A 41 16.29 -1.04 5.47
N LYS A 42 15.38 -0.63 6.33
CA LYS A 42 14.07 -1.26 6.44
C LYS A 42 13.27 -0.95 5.18
N VAL A 43 12.72 -1.95 4.56
CA VAL A 43 12.03 -1.83 3.27
C VAL A 43 10.66 -2.48 3.35
N PHE A 44 9.67 -1.81 2.80
CA PHE A 44 8.39 -2.40 2.44
C PHE A 44 8.34 -2.55 0.92
N LEU A 45 8.03 -3.76 0.46
CA LEU A 45 7.72 -4.05 -0.94
C LEU A 45 6.22 -3.95 -1.12
N ALA A 46 5.75 -2.98 -1.89
CA ALA A 46 4.37 -2.86 -2.32
C ALA A 46 4.21 -3.45 -3.72
N VAL A 47 3.21 -4.32 -3.90
CA VAL A 47 2.87 -4.91 -5.20
C VAL A 47 1.60 -4.24 -5.70
N VAL A 48 1.72 -3.36 -6.69
CA VAL A 48 0.64 -2.46 -7.14
C VAL A 48 0.33 -2.71 -8.61
N ARG A 49 -0.94 -3.02 -8.90
CA ARG A 49 -1.43 -3.23 -10.27
C ARG A 49 -1.36 -1.95 -11.08
N LYS A 50 -0.85 -2.04 -12.32
CA LYS A 50 -0.63 -0.88 -13.20
C LYS A 50 -1.91 -0.10 -13.52
N SER A 51 -3.06 -0.78 -13.59
CA SER A 51 -4.36 -0.13 -13.82
C SER A 51 -4.88 0.68 -12.63
N ARG A 52 -4.34 0.48 -11.42
CA ARG A 52 -4.77 1.25 -10.24
C ARG A 52 -4.41 2.72 -10.38
N TYR A 53 -5.34 3.61 -10.09
CA TYR A 53 -5.08 5.05 -10.17
C TYR A 53 -3.98 5.51 -9.21
N THR A 54 -3.88 4.88 -8.03
CA THR A 54 -2.79 5.13 -7.07
C THR A 54 -1.40 4.86 -7.66
N HIS A 55 -1.29 3.95 -8.65
CA HIS A 55 -0.03 3.67 -9.34
C HIS A 55 0.56 4.96 -9.94
N SER A 56 -0.24 5.77 -10.64
CA SER A 56 0.22 7.04 -11.23
C SER A 56 0.67 8.05 -10.16
N PHE A 57 0.04 8.07 -8.99
CA PHE A 57 0.46 8.91 -7.88
C PHE A 57 1.80 8.47 -7.29
N ILE A 58 2.03 7.16 -7.14
CA ILE A 58 3.33 6.64 -6.67
C ILE A 58 4.42 6.99 -7.66
N GLU A 59 4.17 6.86 -8.98
CA GLU A 59 5.13 7.25 -10.02
C GLU A 59 5.49 8.74 -9.97
N GLN A 60 4.53 9.59 -9.67
CA GLN A 60 4.74 11.03 -9.58
C GLN A 60 5.42 11.44 -8.27
N ASN A 61 4.91 10.97 -7.13
CA ASN A 61 5.31 11.46 -5.80
C ASN A 61 6.54 10.73 -5.24
N LYS A 62 6.78 9.50 -5.68
CA LYS A 62 7.82 8.59 -5.15
C LYS A 62 7.70 8.33 -3.63
N THR A 63 6.53 8.59 -3.07
CA THR A 63 6.18 8.30 -1.68
C THR A 63 4.80 7.66 -1.60
N PHE A 64 4.61 6.84 -0.60
CA PHE A 64 3.30 6.29 -0.24
C PHE A 64 3.26 5.96 1.25
N THR A 65 2.07 5.80 1.77
CA THR A 65 1.85 5.30 3.14
C THR A 65 1.08 3.99 3.10
N VAL A 66 1.26 3.16 4.11
CA VAL A 66 0.43 1.99 4.35
C VAL A 66 -0.21 2.14 5.73
N SER A 67 -1.55 2.04 5.78
CA SER A 67 -2.33 2.11 7.02
C SER A 67 -3.07 0.79 7.19
N VAL A 68 -2.83 0.10 8.29
CA VAL A 68 -3.38 -1.24 8.52
C VAL A 68 -4.36 -1.20 9.68
N PRO A 69 -5.66 -1.40 9.43
CA PRO A 69 -6.62 -1.70 10.47
C PRO A 69 -6.40 -3.15 10.92
N TYR A 70 -6.56 -3.46 12.21
CA TYR A 70 -6.41 -4.81 12.72
C TYR A 70 -7.77 -5.49 12.95
N ASP A 71 -7.73 -6.81 13.05
CA ASP A 71 -8.85 -7.64 13.50
C ASP A 71 -10.15 -7.51 12.65
N GLY A 72 -9.99 -7.17 11.37
CA GLY A 72 -11.12 -7.04 10.45
C GLY A 72 -11.87 -5.71 10.54
N ASP A 73 -11.34 -4.75 11.27
CA ASP A 73 -11.85 -3.38 11.29
C ASP A 73 -11.80 -2.74 9.90
N MET A 74 -12.68 -1.78 9.66
CA MET A 74 -12.78 -1.02 8.40
C MET A 74 -12.98 -1.90 7.13
N LYS A 75 -13.50 -3.12 7.27
CA LYS A 75 -13.69 -4.05 6.14
C LYS A 75 -14.51 -3.46 5.00
N SER A 76 -15.57 -2.71 5.31
CA SER A 76 -16.39 -2.03 4.30
C SER A 76 -15.60 -0.97 3.53
N ALA A 77 -14.81 -0.16 4.25
CA ALA A 77 -13.96 0.87 3.65
C ALA A 77 -12.87 0.26 2.75
N LEU A 78 -12.24 -0.84 3.19
CA LEU A 78 -11.30 -1.60 2.37
C LEU A 78 -11.98 -2.12 1.09
N GLY A 79 -13.21 -2.63 1.19
CA GLY A 79 -13.99 -3.05 0.03
C GLY A 79 -14.21 -1.93 -1.00
N VAL A 80 -14.61 -0.75 -0.53
CA VAL A 80 -14.79 0.44 -1.39
C VAL A 80 -13.46 0.86 -2.03
N CYS A 81 -12.40 1.00 -1.24
CA CYS A 81 -11.08 1.41 -1.74
C CYS A 81 -10.48 0.40 -2.73
N GLY A 82 -10.85 -0.88 -2.63
CA GLY A 82 -10.40 -1.94 -3.53
C GLY A 82 -11.17 -2.03 -4.85
N SER A 83 -12.45 -1.65 -4.87
CA SER A 83 -13.34 -1.83 -6.03
C SER A 83 -13.61 -0.55 -6.82
N VAL A 84 -13.60 0.62 -6.17
CA VAL A 84 -13.89 1.91 -6.81
C VAL A 84 -12.62 2.55 -7.35
N SER A 85 -12.70 3.14 -8.54
CA SER A 85 -11.59 3.93 -9.13
C SER A 85 -11.87 5.42 -9.02
N ALA A 86 -10.91 6.18 -8.51
CA ALA A 86 -10.98 7.64 -8.48
C ALA A 86 -10.75 8.30 -9.85
N LYS A 87 -10.37 7.54 -10.88
CA LYS A 87 -10.31 8.04 -12.28
C LYS A 87 -11.65 8.59 -12.77
N SER A 88 -12.76 8.15 -12.19
CA SER A 88 -14.12 8.64 -12.48
C SER A 88 -14.50 9.93 -11.75
N GLY A 89 -13.56 10.60 -11.05
CA GLY A 89 -13.82 11.82 -10.28
C GLY A 89 -14.43 11.56 -8.90
N ILE A 90 -14.46 10.32 -8.44
CA ILE A 90 -14.99 9.94 -7.13
C ILE A 90 -13.93 10.18 -6.06
N ASP A 91 -14.27 10.93 -5.01
CA ASP A 91 -13.48 10.97 -3.79
C ASP A 91 -13.67 9.64 -3.01
N LYS A 92 -12.62 8.85 -2.98
CA LYS A 92 -12.65 7.54 -2.32
C LYS A 92 -12.62 7.65 -0.79
N TRP A 93 -12.06 8.73 -0.24
CA TRP A 93 -12.04 8.98 1.20
C TRP A 93 -13.46 9.20 1.71
N GLU A 94 -14.17 10.10 1.05
CA GLU A 94 -15.58 10.38 1.35
C GLU A 94 -16.45 9.12 1.14
N LYS A 95 -16.32 8.47 -0.02
CA LYS A 95 -17.14 7.31 -0.37
C LYS A 95 -16.92 6.12 0.58
N ALA A 96 -15.71 5.94 1.07
CA ALA A 96 -15.37 4.88 2.03
C ALA A 96 -15.67 5.27 3.48
N GLY A 97 -16.01 6.54 3.75
CA GLY A 97 -16.25 7.05 5.10
C GLY A 97 -15.00 7.03 5.98
N ILE A 98 -13.82 7.26 5.40
CA ILE A 98 -12.54 7.30 6.10
C ILE A 98 -11.95 8.70 6.12
N GLU A 99 -11.25 9.04 7.20
CA GLU A 99 -10.64 10.35 7.39
C GLU A 99 -9.16 10.35 7.00
N LYS A 100 -8.75 11.43 6.30
CA LYS A 100 -7.34 11.71 6.05
C LYS A 100 -6.67 12.26 7.31
N GLN A 101 -5.50 11.73 7.63
CA GLN A 101 -4.59 12.34 8.58
C GLN A 101 -3.26 12.60 7.89
N LYS A 102 -2.68 13.79 8.05
CA LYS A 102 -1.39 14.12 7.43
C LYS A 102 -0.32 13.14 7.94
N ALA A 103 0.45 12.59 7.03
CA ALA A 103 1.63 11.80 7.36
C ALA A 103 2.70 12.65 8.07
N LYS A 104 3.53 12.02 8.89
CA LYS A 104 4.53 12.71 9.75
C LYS A 104 5.83 12.99 9.02
N SER A 105 6.27 12.07 8.17
CA SER A 105 7.63 12.05 7.63
C SER A 105 7.70 12.02 6.10
N VAL A 106 6.58 11.76 5.41
CA VAL A 106 6.48 11.86 3.95
C VAL A 106 5.35 12.79 3.54
N ASP A 107 5.40 13.30 2.32
CA ASP A 107 4.26 14.06 1.79
C ASP A 107 3.14 13.12 1.38
N GLY A 108 2.00 13.24 2.05
CA GLY A 108 0.85 12.37 1.85
C GLY A 108 -0.04 12.26 3.09
N TYR A 109 -0.89 11.25 3.07
CA TYR A 109 -1.89 11.02 4.11
C TYR A 109 -1.88 9.55 4.55
N VAL A 110 -2.20 9.32 5.82
CA VAL A 110 -2.56 8.02 6.38
C VAL A 110 -4.06 7.98 6.64
N VAL A 111 -4.62 6.79 6.77
CA VAL A 111 -6.02 6.60 7.17
C VAL A 111 -6.11 6.65 8.68
N LYS A 112 -6.78 7.68 9.20
CA LYS A 112 -6.98 7.87 10.64
C LYS A 112 -7.74 6.70 11.26
N GLY A 113 -7.33 6.29 12.44
CA GLY A 113 -7.98 5.20 13.20
C GLY A 113 -7.49 3.80 12.84
N CYS A 114 -6.51 3.66 11.94
CA CYS A 114 -5.79 2.41 11.78
C CYS A 114 -4.85 2.16 12.97
N LYS A 115 -4.35 0.94 13.10
CA LYS A 115 -3.52 0.49 14.23
C LYS A 115 -2.03 0.40 13.91
N GLY A 116 -1.67 0.30 12.64
CA GLY A 116 -0.28 0.28 12.19
C GLY A 116 -0.09 1.14 10.96
N TYR A 117 1.01 1.88 10.92
CA TYR A 117 1.33 2.82 9.86
C TYR A 117 2.76 2.68 9.40
N LEU A 118 2.95 2.67 8.09
CA LEU A 118 4.26 2.80 7.44
C LEU A 118 4.24 4.02 6.54
N GLU A 119 5.27 4.84 6.61
CA GLU A 119 5.52 5.95 5.71
C GLU A 119 6.76 5.64 4.87
N CYS A 120 6.60 5.59 3.56
CA CYS A 120 7.55 4.96 2.66
C CYS A 120 8.00 5.90 1.55
N ARG A 121 9.29 5.84 1.21
CA ARG A 121 9.89 6.49 0.05
C ARG A 121 10.42 5.45 -0.92
N VAL A 122 9.97 5.50 -2.18
CA VAL A 122 10.37 4.57 -3.22
C VAL A 122 11.88 4.64 -3.47
N ILE A 123 12.55 3.50 -3.39
CA ILE A 123 13.95 3.33 -3.74
C ILE A 123 14.07 2.95 -5.22
N THR A 124 13.28 1.95 -5.63
CA THR A 124 13.27 1.45 -7.00
C THR A 124 11.96 0.75 -7.33
N ARG A 125 11.69 0.61 -8.61
CA ARG A 125 10.56 -0.13 -9.16
C ARG A 125 11.05 -1.24 -10.07
N LEU A 126 10.40 -2.38 -10.01
CA LEU A 126 10.60 -3.48 -10.95
C LEU A 126 9.27 -3.81 -11.63
N ASP A 127 9.27 -3.80 -12.96
CA ASP A 127 8.12 -4.24 -13.74
C ASP A 127 8.00 -5.76 -13.68
N MET A 128 6.88 -6.27 -13.20
CA MET A 128 6.63 -7.71 -13.16
C MET A 128 6.63 -8.32 -14.58
N GLY A 129 6.23 -7.57 -15.60
CA GLY A 129 6.28 -8.02 -16.98
C GLY A 129 7.69 -8.25 -17.53
N ALA A 130 8.72 -7.70 -16.88
CA ALA A 130 10.13 -7.94 -17.21
C ALA A 130 10.73 -9.11 -16.43
N CYS A 131 9.98 -9.74 -15.52
CA CYS A 131 10.43 -10.87 -14.73
C CYS A 131 10.19 -12.19 -15.50
N ASP A 132 11.16 -13.09 -15.47
CA ASP A 132 11.04 -14.42 -16.04
C ASP A 132 10.33 -15.37 -15.07
N LEU A 133 9.00 -15.25 -14.98
CA LEU A 133 8.15 -16.09 -14.14
C LEU A 133 7.20 -16.90 -15.02
N LYS A 134 7.33 -18.23 -14.97
CA LYS A 134 6.45 -19.13 -15.76
C LYS A 134 4.98 -19.01 -15.36
N GLU A 135 4.72 -18.70 -14.09
CA GLU A 135 3.39 -18.57 -13.53
C GLU A 135 2.65 -17.28 -13.94
N ILE A 136 3.35 -16.27 -14.49
CA ILE A 136 2.75 -14.98 -14.91
C ILE A 136 1.55 -15.22 -15.82
N GLY A 137 1.68 -16.07 -16.82
CA GLY A 137 0.58 -16.38 -17.74
C GLY A 137 -0.66 -16.96 -17.07
N THR A 138 -0.50 -17.68 -15.96
CA THR A 138 -1.61 -18.26 -15.21
C THR A 138 -2.39 -17.22 -14.42
N PHE A 139 -1.67 -16.26 -13.80
CA PHE A 139 -2.29 -15.26 -12.92
C PHE A 139 -2.66 -13.96 -13.64
N TYR A 140 -2.14 -13.72 -14.84
CA TYR A 140 -2.31 -12.47 -15.59
C TYR A 140 -2.76 -12.70 -17.02
N ALA A 141 -3.74 -13.57 -17.22
CA ALA A 141 -4.29 -13.85 -18.55
C ALA A 141 -4.80 -12.59 -19.27
N ASP A 142 -5.27 -11.59 -18.51
CA ASP A 142 -5.75 -10.31 -19.04
C ASP A 142 -4.63 -9.25 -19.19
N GLY A 143 -3.39 -9.58 -18.86
CA GLY A 143 -2.22 -8.73 -19.08
C GLY A 143 -2.08 -7.53 -18.12
N ASP A 144 -3.00 -7.28 -17.19
CA ASP A 144 -2.93 -6.17 -16.23
C ASP A 144 -2.02 -6.52 -15.05
N MET A 145 -0.72 -6.44 -15.28
CA MET A 145 0.32 -6.84 -14.33
C MET A 145 0.54 -5.80 -13.23
N HIS A 146 1.31 -6.21 -12.23
CA HIS A 146 1.75 -5.34 -11.13
C HIS A 146 3.16 -4.81 -11.39
N ASP A 147 3.48 -3.73 -10.69
CA ASP A 147 4.86 -3.30 -10.43
C ASP A 147 5.22 -3.60 -8.97
N PHE A 148 6.48 -3.93 -8.76
CA PHE A 148 7.09 -4.08 -7.44
C PHE A 148 7.74 -2.75 -7.05
N TYR A 149 7.23 -2.10 -6.02
CA TYR A 149 7.83 -0.89 -5.45
C TYR A 149 8.61 -1.24 -4.21
N PHE A 150 9.93 -1.23 -4.30
CA PHE A 150 10.81 -1.32 -3.14
C PHE A 150 10.91 0.06 -2.53
N ALA A 151 10.47 0.23 -1.30
CA ALA A 151 10.44 1.52 -0.63
C ALA A 151 11.06 1.46 0.76
N GLU A 152 11.92 2.42 1.07
CA GLU A 152 12.46 2.60 2.42
C GLU A 152 11.33 3.02 3.35
N ILE A 153 11.20 2.34 4.47
CA ILE A 153 10.33 2.74 5.56
C ILE A 153 11.02 3.91 6.28
N ILE A 154 10.51 5.13 6.08
CA ILE A 154 11.04 6.36 6.66
C ILE A 154 10.55 6.51 8.09
N ASP A 155 9.29 6.15 8.33
CA ASP A 155 8.68 6.18 9.65
C ASP A 155 7.69 5.02 9.80
N GLU A 156 7.51 4.59 11.03
CA GLU A 156 6.58 3.54 11.40
C GLU A 156 6.09 3.76 12.81
N TYR A 157 4.81 3.61 13.01
CA TYR A 157 4.18 3.75 14.32
C TYR A 157 2.93 2.89 14.45
N TYR A 158 2.58 2.60 15.69
CA TYR A 158 1.49 1.73 16.07
C TYR A 158 0.66 2.41 17.17
N ASP A 159 -0.67 2.33 17.07
CA ASP A 159 -1.63 2.82 18.06
C ASP A 159 -2.15 1.67 18.93
#